data_3e56e5d4dafba0fc2240cd5b5ebfca37
#
_entry.id   3e56e5d4dafba0fc2240cd5b5ebfca37
#
_cell.length_a   1.000
_cell.length_b   1.000
_cell.length_c   1.000
_cell.angle_alpha   90.00
_cell.angle_beta   90.00
_cell.angle_gamma   90.00
#
_symmetry.space_group_name_H-M   'P 1'
#
loop_
_entity.id
_entity.type
_entity.pdbx_description
1 polymer ?
#
loop_
_entity_poly.entity_id
_entity_poly.type
_entity_poly.pdbx_seq_one_letter_code
_entity_poly.pdbx_strand_id
1 'polypeptide(L)'
;PGDVLSTEADRPWREALRHHWPEYAIEAFYLAVLVLVVGLLGAAMERLPGEAEPMARRFLVGLGAGALVAALVYSPWGRRSGSHLNPAITLAYFRVGKVGTADAVAYVVAQVAGCLLGVWALRAILAVLPAAVVPLPMPAALAPVTAAGEAVAALVQFVLAGAVMLLVLATSNSRWYRATGVLYAILVAGMLMLVPPLSDFGVNPARLLAVDATGRFADGRWLNLLPPLLGMQLAVDAYRLFLRREHVMCAKLAHNTHGRCIFRCQHPQQARALAIASIRRRGRSRGA
;
A
#
# COMPACT_ATOMS: atom_id res chain seq x y z
N PRO A 1 17.56 29.44 -7.57
CA PRO A 1 16.99 28.49 -8.50
C PRO A 1 15.85 27.78 -7.78
N GLY A 2 14.67 28.52 -7.77
CA GLY A 2 13.54 28.15 -6.94
C GLY A 2 12.62 27.18 -7.66
N ASP A 3 12.18 26.22 -6.99
CA ASP A 3 10.85 25.66 -6.75
C ASP A 3 9.80 25.73 -7.86
N VAL A 4 10.09 25.14 -9.02
CA VAL A 4 9.04 24.85 -10.01
C VAL A 4 8.34 23.51 -9.70
N LEU A 5 8.79 22.76 -8.67
CA LEU A 5 8.36 21.39 -8.39
C LEU A 5 7.40 21.25 -7.18
N SER A 6 7.10 22.35 -6.45
CA SER A 6 6.30 22.31 -5.21
C SER A 6 4.80 22.53 -5.37
N THR A 7 4.32 22.90 -6.55
CA THR A 7 2.98 23.48 -6.72
C THR A 7 1.80 22.52 -6.52
N GLU A 8 1.93 21.24 -6.82
CA GLU A 8 0.78 20.30 -6.70
C GLU A 8 0.58 19.82 -5.26
N ALA A 9 1.64 19.41 -4.55
CA ALA A 9 1.54 18.87 -3.20
C ALA A 9 1.22 19.92 -2.12
N ASP A 10 1.39 21.21 -2.43
CA ASP A 10 1.16 22.34 -1.51
C ASP A 10 -0.18 23.05 -1.75
N ARG A 11 -1.07 22.45 -2.56
CA ARG A 11 -2.39 22.98 -2.83
C ARG A 11 -3.25 23.07 -1.57
N PRO A 12 -4.05 24.15 -1.41
CA PRO A 12 -5.07 24.22 -0.36
C PRO A 12 -6.02 23.00 -0.40
N TRP A 13 -6.56 22.60 0.74
CA TRP A 13 -7.42 21.42 0.89
C TRP A 13 -8.48 21.27 -0.21
N ARG A 14 -9.27 22.30 -0.46
CA ARG A 14 -10.36 22.26 -1.46
C ARG A 14 -9.84 22.04 -2.86
N GLU A 15 -8.71 22.65 -3.20
CA GLU A 15 -8.09 22.48 -4.52
C GLU A 15 -7.46 21.10 -4.66
N ALA A 16 -6.74 20.60 -3.64
CA ALA A 16 -6.19 19.27 -3.63
C ALA A 16 -7.29 18.23 -3.83
N LEU A 17 -8.36 18.26 -3.03
CA LEU A 17 -9.48 17.34 -3.16
C LEU A 17 -10.13 17.40 -4.55
N ARG A 18 -10.28 18.59 -5.13
CA ARG A 18 -10.90 18.76 -6.45
C ARG A 18 -10.02 18.29 -7.60
N HIS A 19 -8.70 18.42 -7.48
CA HIS A 19 -7.79 18.11 -8.56
C HIS A 19 -7.14 16.73 -8.46
N HIS A 20 -6.99 16.17 -7.25
CA HIS A 20 -6.31 14.90 -7.00
C HIS A 20 -7.28 13.74 -6.73
N TRP A 21 -8.63 13.97 -6.76
CA TRP A 21 -9.61 12.90 -6.54
C TRP A 21 -9.39 11.62 -7.37
N PRO A 22 -8.89 11.69 -8.64
CA PRO A 22 -8.68 10.46 -9.40
C PRO A 22 -7.60 9.57 -8.78
N GLU A 23 -6.55 10.17 -8.19
CA GLU A 23 -5.49 9.45 -7.51
C GLU A 23 -6.03 8.77 -6.24
N TYR A 24 -6.92 9.44 -5.50
CA TYR A 24 -7.59 8.86 -4.32
C TYR A 24 -8.54 7.71 -4.72
N ALA A 25 -9.32 7.90 -5.78
CA ALA A 25 -10.21 6.87 -6.30
C ALA A 25 -9.46 5.62 -6.76
N ILE A 26 -8.27 5.78 -7.37
CA ILE A 26 -7.40 4.67 -7.76
C ILE A 26 -6.93 3.90 -6.52
N GLU A 27 -6.48 4.57 -5.46
CA GLU A 27 -6.04 3.91 -4.23
C GLU A 27 -7.19 3.13 -3.56
N ALA A 28 -8.41 3.73 -3.51
CA ALA A 28 -9.60 3.04 -3.00
C ALA A 28 -9.93 1.80 -3.84
N PHE A 29 -10.00 1.96 -5.17
CA PHE A 29 -10.28 0.87 -6.09
C PHE A 29 -9.25 -0.26 -5.97
N TYR A 30 -7.98 0.06 -5.89
CA TYR A 30 -6.91 -0.93 -5.79
C TYR A 30 -6.98 -1.74 -4.50
N LEU A 31 -7.27 -1.10 -3.37
CA LEU A 31 -7.44 -1.82 -2.13
C LEU A 31 -8.73 -2.65 -2.11
N ALA A 32 -9.81 -2.17 -2.72
CA ALA A 32 -11.02 -2.97 -2.89
C ALA A 32 -10.73 -4.24 -3.71
N VAL A 33 -10.05 -4.09 -4.85
CA VAL A 33 -9.65 -5.23 -5.71
C VAL A 33 -8.69 -6.16 -4.99
N LEU A 34 -7.69 -5.63 -4.27
CA LEU A 34 -6.71 -6.45 -3.55
C LEU A 34 -7.39 -7.29 -2.47
N VAL A 35 -8.25 -6.69 -1.64
CA VAL A 35 -9.00 -7.39 -0.59
C VAL A 35 -9.92 -8.45 -1.19
N LEU A 36 -10.67 -8.08 -2.24
CA LEU A 36 -11.60 -8.98 -2.92
C LEU A 36 -10.88 -10.19 -3.53
N VAL A 37 -9.85 -9.95 -4.35
CA VAL A 37 -9.15 -11.03 -5.07
C VAL A 37 -8.39 -11.93 -4.11
N VAL A 38 -7.67 -11.37 -3.14
CA VAL A 38 -6.95 -12.18 -2.13
C VAL A 38 -7.94 -12.97 -1.27
N GLY A 39 -9.08 -12.37 -0.91
CA GLY A 39 -10.15 -13.07 -0.18
C GLY A 39 -10.77 -14.21 -0.98
N LEU A 40 -11.05 -14.02 -2.27
CA LEU A 40 -11.57 -15.07 -3.15
C LEU A 40 -10.54 -16.18 -3.40
N LEU A 41 -9.25 -15.82 -3.57
CA LEU A 41 -8.18 -16.82 -3.68
C LEU A 41 -8.08 -17.65 -2.39
N GLY A 42 -8.11 -17.02 -1.22
CA GLY A 42 -8.13 -17.72 0.06
C GLY A 42 -9.31 -18.67 0.15
N ALA A 43 -10.52 -18.19 -0.13
CA ALA A 43 -11.72 -19.03 -0.14
C ALA A 43 -11.65 -20.18 -1.14
N ALA A 44 -11.07 -19.98 -2.32
CA ALA A 44 -10.88 -21.04 -3.30
C ALA A 44 -9.87 -22.11 -2.84
N MET A 45 -8.80 -21.70 -2.17
CA MET A 45 -7.78 -22.62 -1.66
C MET A 45 -8.28 -23.51 -0.51
N GLU A 46 -9.22 -23.02 0.30
CA GLU A 46 -9.85 -23.83 1.35
C GLU A 46 -10.68 -25.01 0.77
N ARG A 47 -11.06 -24.94 -0.50
CA ARG A 47 -11.90 -25.94 -1.19
C ARG A 47 -11.14 -27.00 -1.94
N LEU A 48 -9.84 -26.85 -2.09
CA LEU A 48 -9.06 -27.89 -2.78
C LEU A 48 -9.22 -29.21 -2.03
N PRO A 49 -9.72 -30.27 -2.71
CA PRO A 49 -9.89 -31.58 -2.09
C PRO A 49 -8.53 -32.15 -1.70
N GLY A 50 -8.51 -32.88 -0.60
CA GLY A 50 -7.31 -33.48 -0.05
C GLY A 50 -6.62 -32.67 1.02
N GLU A 51 -5.72 -33.29 1.74
CA GLU A 51 -4.84 -32.68 2.74
C GLU A 51 -3.72 -31.88 2.06
N ALA A 52 -4.08 -30.98 1.13
CA ALA A 52 -3.08 -30.06 0.58
C ALA A 52 -2.46 -29.31 1.76
N GLU A 53 -1.15 -29.47 1.90
CA GLU A 53 -0.39 -28.92 3.01
C GLU A 53 -0.70 -27.42 3.19
N PRO A 54 -1.02 -26.94 4.39
CA PRO A 54 -1.39 -25.53 4.63
C PRO A 54 -0.40 -24.54 4.02
N MET A 55 0.87 -24.91 3.96
CA MET A 55 1.93 -24.14 3.34
C MET A 55 1.74 -23.97 1.83
N ALA A 56 1.33 -25.01 1.11
CA ALA A 56 1.08 -24.95 -0.33
C ALA A 56 -0.08 -24.00 -0.65
N ARG A 57 -1.17 -24.06 0.13
CA ARG A 57 -2.31 -23.14 -0.01
C ARG A 57 -1.89 -21.68 0.20
N ARG A 58 -1.13 -21.39 1.26
CA ARG A 58 -0.60 -20.07 1.54
C ARG A 58 0.35 -19.59 0.45
N PHE A 59 1.18 -20.48 -0.10
CA PHE A 59 2.06 -20.15 -1.21
C PHE A 59 1.28 -19.68 -2.44
N LEU A 60 0.21 -20.39 -2.83
CA LEU A 60 -0.61 -20.00 -3.97
C LEU A 60 -1.33 -18.67 -3.75
N VAL A 61 -1.88 -18.44 -2.54
CA VAL A 61 -2.50 -17.14 -2.19
C VAL A 61 -1.45 -16.04 -2.21
N GLY A 62 -0.28 -16.27 -1.64
CA GLY A 62 0.82 -15.32 -1.61
C GLY A 62 1.32 -14.96 -3.02
N LEU A 63 1.49 -15.97 -3.88
CA LEU A 63 1.89 -15.77 -5.26
C LEU A 63 0.86 -14.95 -6.05
N GLY A 64 -0.43 -15.29 -5.92
CA GLY A 64 -1.51 -14.54 -6.56
C GLY A 64 -1.60 -13.09 -6.06
N ALA A 65 -1.50 -12.87 -4.75
CA ALA A 65 -1.48 -11.54 -4.15
C ALA A 65 -0.26 -10.72 -4.62
N GLY A 66 0.93 -11.32 -4.63
CA GLY A 66 2.14 -10.67 -5.12
C GLY A 66 2.04 -10.30 -6.60
N ALA A 67 1.56 -11.22 -7.45
CA ALA A 67 1.34 -10.95 -8.86
C ALA A 67 0.35 -9.79 -9.07
N LEU A 68 -0.75 -9.77 -8.30
CA LEU A 68 -1.72 -8.67 -8.34
C LEU A 68 -1.09 -7.36 -7.91
N VAL A 69 -0.34 -7.32 -6.80
CA VAL A 69 0.35 -6.11 -6.34
C VAL A 69 1.30 -5.60 -7.42
N ALA A 70 2.11 -6.46 -8.03
CA ALA A 70 2.99 -6.05 -9.13
C ALA A 70 2.20 -5.46 -10.31
N ALA A 71 1.11 -6.15 -10.73
CA ALA A 71 0.25 -5.67 -11.81
C ALA A 71 -0.35 -4.29 -11.51
N LEU A 72 -0.86 -4.08 -10.29
CA LEU A 72 -1.42 -2.80 -9.86
C LEU A 72 -0.36 -1.70 -9.84
N VAL A 73 0.83 -1.96 -9.26
CA VAL A 73 1.91 -0.97 -9.17
C VAL A 73 2.40 -0.52 -10.54
N TYR A 74 2.55 -1.45 -11.48
CA TYR A 74 3.07 -1.11 -12.82
C TYR A 74 1.99 -0.70 -13.82
N SER A 75 0.71 -0.80 -13.47
CA SER A 75 -0.37 -0.33 -14.32
C SER A 75 -0.26 1.20 -14.57
N PRO A 76 -0.87 1.72 -15.63
CA PRO A 76 -0.94 3.16 -15.86
C PRO A 76 -1.54 3.94 -14.70
N TRP A 77 -2.55 3.37 -14.03
CA TRP A 77 -3.21 3.98 -12.89
C TRP A 77 -2.35 3.95 -11.62
N GLY A 78 -1.64 2.84 -11.36
CA GLY A 78 -0.73 2.75 -10.24
C GLY A 78 0.45 3.71 -10.36
N ARG A 79 1.00 3.84 -11.54
CA ARG A 79 2.03 4.87 -11.83
C ARG A 79 1.50 6.30 -11.68
N ARG A 80 0.19 6.50 -11.82
CA ARG A 80 -0.46 7.78 -11.60
C ARG A 80 -0.64 8.06 -10.11
N SER A 81 -1.29 7.16 -9.34
CA SER A 81 -1.55 7.34 -7.91
C SER A 81 -0.29 7.21 -7.05
N GLY A 82 0.70 6.44 -7.50
CA GLY A 82 1.91 6.10 -6.73
C GLY A 82 1.83 4.73 -6.07
N SER A 83 0.65 4.10 -6.03
CA SER A 83 0.39 2.74 -5.52
C SER A 83 0.88 2.56 -4.08
N HIS A 84 0.49 3.46 -3.19
CA HIS A 84 0.84 3.30 -1.78
C HIS A 84 0.17 2.05 -1.19
N LEU A 85 -1.12 1.80 -1.53
CA LEU A 85 -1.88 0.61 -1.13
C LEU A 85 -1.92 0.37 0.40
N ASN A 86 -1.45 1.33 1.19
CA ASN A 86 -1.26 1.17 2.62
C ASN A 86 -1.19 2.55 3.30
N PRO A 87 -2.06 2.86 4.29
CA PRO A 87 -1.99 4.09 5.07
C PRO A 87 -0.64 4.35 5.72
N ALA A 88 0.02 3.30 6.23
CA ALA A 88 1.31 3.47 6.91
C ALA A 88 2.42 3.90 5.94
N ILE A 89 2.39 3.44 4.68
CA ILE A 89 3.29 3.92 3.60
C ILE A 89 2.97 5.39 3.28
N THR A 90 1.70 5.74 3.16
CA THR A 90 1.27 7.12 2.90
C THR A 90 1.79 8.06 3.99
N LEU A 91 1.59 7.69 5.26
CA LEU A 91 2.05 8.47 6.41
C LEU A 91 3.57 8.54 6.52
N ALA A 92 4.30 7.48 6.14
CA ALA A 92 5.75 7.52 6.07
C ALA A 92 6.24 8.51 5.00
N TYR A 93 5.64 8.53 3.82
CA TYR A 93 5.95 9.51 2.79
C TYR A 93 5.50 10.94 3.15
N PHE A 94 4.41 11.10 3.88
CA PHE A 94 4.01 12.37 4.46
C PHE A 94 5.08 12.89 5.45
N ARG A 95 5.56 12.04 6.35
CA ARG A 95 6.61 12.38 7.33
C ARG A 95 7.92 12.78 6.67
N VAL A 96 8.30 12.18 5.54
CA VAL A 96 9.48 12.64 4.78
C VAL A 96 9.21 13.86 3.90
N GLY A 97 8.03 14.45 4.02
CA GLY A 97 7.66 15.68 3.31
C GLY A 97 7.37 15.49 1.82
N LYS A 98 7.11 14.26 1.34
CA LYS A 98 6.83 14.01 -0.08
C LYS A 98 5.35 14.07 -0.45
N VAL A 99 4.47 13.90 0.51
CA VAL A 99 3.01 13.97 0.35
C VAL A 99 2.50 15.23 1.08
N GLY A 100 1.59 15.97 0.49
CA GLY A 100 0.92 17.10 1.13
C GLY A 100 -0.08 16.63 2.19
N THR A 101 -0.43 17.49 3.16
CA THR A 101 -1.34 17.12 4.26
C THR A 101 -2.72 16.70 3.75
N ALA A 102 -3.28 17.46 2.80
CA ALA A 102 -4.57 17.15 2.21
C ALA A 102 -4.57 15.80 1.51
N ASP A 103 -3.51 15.53 0.73
CA ASP A 103 -3.35 14.27 0.02
C ASP A 103 -3.15 13.10 0.99
N ALA A 104 -2.36 13.29 2.06
CA ALA A 104 -2.13 12.23 3.04
C ALA A 104 -3.43 11.77 3.70
N VAL A 105 -4.26 12.72 4.15
CA VAL A 105 -5.56 12.40 4.76
C VAL A 105 -6.51 11.78 3.74
N ALA A 106 -6.61 12.35 2.53
CA ALA A 106 -7.50 11.84 1.48
C ALA A 106 -7.09 10.42 1.05
N TYR A 107 -5.79 10.12 0.95
CA TYR A 107 -5.28 8.77 0.68
C TYR A 107 -5.68 7.79 1.77
N VAL A 108 -5.45 8.13 3.05
CA VAL A 108 -5.81 7.26 4.17
C VAL A 108 -7.31 6.96 4.16
N VAL A 109 -8.15 7.98 3.99
CA VAL A 109 -9.61 7.81 3.92
C VAL A 109 -10.00 6.94 2.73
N ALA A 110 -9.47 7.22 1.54
CA ALA A 110 -9.73 6.45 0.33
C ALA A 110 -9.31 4.98 0.47
N GLN A 111 -8.14 4.73 1.05
CA GLN A 111 -7.61 3.40 1.28
C GLN A 111 -8.47 2.59 2.26
N VAL A 112 -8.92 3.20 3.36
CA VAL A 112 -9.84 2.55 4.31
C VAL A 112 -11.19 2.27 3.67
N ALA A 113 -11.77 3.25 2.96
CA ALA A 113 -13.02 3.08 2.23
C ALA A 113 -12.93 1.97 1.18
N GLY A 114 -11.82 1.91 0.43
CA GLY A 114 -11.57 0.85 -0.54
C GLY A 114 -11.51 -0.54 0.10
N CYS A 115 -10.80 -0.68 1.23
CA CYS A 115 -10.78 -1.93 1.99
C CYS A 115 -12.17 -2.34 2.47
N LEU A 116 -12.97 -1.41 3.02
CA LEU A 116 -14.36 -1.66 3.44
C LEU A 116 -15.22 -2.16 2.28
N LEU A 117 -15.15 -1.47 1.13
CA LEU A 117 -15.87 -1.89 -0.09
C LEU A 117 -15.44 -3.29 -0.53
N GLY A 118 -14.15 -3.59 -0.51
CA GLY A 118 -13.62 -4.91 -0.84
C GLY A 118 -14.12 -6.00 0.10
N VAL A 119 -14.17 -5.75 1.41
CA VAL A 119 -14.72 -6.69 2.42
C VAL A 119 -16.21 -6.91 2.20
N TRP A 120 -16.98 -5.86 1.96
CA TRP A 120 -18.42 -6.00 1.72
C TRP A 120 -18.71 -6.72 0.40
N ALA A 121 -17.99 -6.41 -0.67
CA ALA A 121 -18.10 -7.13 -1.94
C ALA A 121 -17.77 -8.62 -1.80
N LEU A 122 -16.68 -8.94 -1.09
CA LEU A 122 -16.31 -10.31 -0.78
C LEU A 122 -17.41 -11.04 -0.02
N ARG A 123 -17.96 -10.43 1.05
CA ARG A 123 -19.06 -11.01 1.82
C ARG A 123 -20.32 -11.23 0.99
N ALA A 124 -20.69 -10.26 0.16
CA ALA A 124 -21.87 -10.37 -0.72
C ALA A 124 -21.70 -11.53 -1.73
N ILE A 125 -20.53 -11.67 -2.33
CA ILE A 125 -20.23 -12.77 -3.25
C ILE A 125 -20.27 -14.12 -2.52
N LEU A 126 -19.64 -14.20 -1.35
CA LEU A 126 -19.60 -15.43 -0.58
C LEU A 126 -20.98 -15.84 -0.04
N ALA A 127 -21.86 -14.88 0.28
CA ALA A 127 -23.22 -15.14 0.79
C ALA A 127 -24.16 -15.76 -0.28
N VAL A 128 -23.93 -15.51 -1.57
CA VAL A 128 -24.74 -16.10 -2.64
C VAL A 128 -24.19 -17.44 -3.15
N LEU A 129 -22.99 -17.82 -2.72
CA LEU A 129 -22.43 -19.11 -3.05
C LEU A 129 -22.99 -20.18 -2.08
N PRO A 130 -23.25 -21.44 -2.57
CA PRO A 130 -23.76 -22.49 -1.70
C PRO A 130 -22.87 -22.68 -0.44
N ALA A 131 -23.50 -22.98 0.72
CA ALA A 131 -22.78 -23.11 2.00
C ALA A 131 -21.68 -24.21 1.98
N ALA A 132 -21.79 -25.20 1.11
CA ALA A 132 -20.72 -26.15 0.82
C ALA A 132 -19.48 -25.50 0.20
N VAL A 133 -19.60 -24.23 -0.16
CA VAL A 133 -18.64 -23.46 -0.94
C VAL A 133 -17.80 -22.55 -0.05
N VAL A 134 -18.26 -22.12 1.13
CA VAL A 134 -17.48 -21.21 1.98
C VAL A 134 -17.82 -21.30 3.46
N PRO A 135 -16.99 -21.89 4.29
CA PRO A 135 -16.71 -21.26 5.55
C PRO A 135 -15.95 -19.98 5.20
N LEU A 136 -16.48 -18.82 5.55
CA LEU A 136 -15.70 -17.58 5.44
C LEU A 136 -14.37 -17.82 6.15
N PRO A 137 -13.23 -17.83 5.45
CA PRO A 137 -11.98 -17.61 6.11
C PRO A 137 -11.94 -16.13 6.45
N MET A 138 -12.77 -15.73 7.37
CA MET A 138 -12.40 -14.62 8.24
C MET A 138 -11.02 -15.03 8.75
N PRO A 139 -10.02 -14.17 8.68
CA PRO A 139 -8.76 -14.46 9.34
C PRO A 139 -9.14 -15.04 10.69
N ALA A 140 -8.72 -16.27 10.95
CA ALA A 140 -9.15 -17.03 12.10
C ALA A 140 -9.08 -16.07 13.26
N ALA A 141 -10.19 -15.89 13.98
CA ALA A 141 -10.12 -15.15 15.22
C ALA A 141 -8.91 -15.76 15.91
N LEU A 142 -7.87 -14.94 16.11
CA LEU A 142 -6.70 -15.40 16.83
C LEU A 142 -7.24 -16.21 17.99
N ALA A 143 -6.91 -17.50 18.06
CA ALA A 143 -7.18 -18.28 19.26
C ALA A 143 -6.76 -17.40 20.43
N PRO A 144 -7.42 -17.44 21.60
CA PRO A 144 -7.14 -16.53 22.70
C PRO A 144 -5.64 -16.50 22.89
N VAL A 145 -5.03 -15.43 22.35
CA VAL A 145 -3.57 -15.30 22.26
C VAL A 145 -3.19 -14.93 23.67
N THR A 146 -2.28 -15.69 24.26
CA THR A 146 -1.68 -15.30 25.54
C THR A 146 -1.04 -13.92 25.35
N ALA A 147 -0.92 -13.12 26.41
CA ALA A 147 -0.28 -11.80 26.35
C ALA A 147 1.13 -11.88 25.71
N ALA A 148 1.85 -12.98 25.92
CA ALA A 148 3.12 -13.27 25.26
C ALA A 148 2.96 -13.45 23.73
N GLY A 149 1.90 -14.13 23.29
CA GLY A 149 1.61 -14.32 21.87
C GLY A 149 1.20 -13.01 21.18
N GLU A 150 0.48 -12.13 21.85
CA GLU A 150 0.16 -10.78 21.35
C GLU A 150 1.40 -9.93 21.18
N ALA A 151 2.32 -9.96 22.15
CA ALA A 151 3.60 -9.25 22.05
C ALA A 151 4.45 -9.73 20.87
N VAL A 152 4.51 -11.06 20.66
CA VAL A 152 5.22 -11.64 19.51
C VAL A 152 4.56 -11.22 18.20
N ALA A 153 3.24 -11.29 18.10
CA ALA A 153 2.51 -10.88 16.90
C ALA A 153 2.73 -9.39 16.60
N ALA A 154 2.68 -8.53 17.62
CA ALA A 154 2.96 -7.10 17.49
C ALA A 154 4.39 -6.83 17.01
N LEU A 155 5.38 -7.52 17.58
CA LEU A 155 6.78 -7.41 17.18
C LEU A 155 6.98 -7.86 15.72
N VAL A 156 6.39 -8.98 15.33
CA VAL A 156 6.45 -9.48 13.95
C VAL A 156 5.88 -8.43 12.98
N GLN A 157 4.71 -7.88 13.27
CA GLN A 157 4.09 -6.85 12.43
C GLN A 157 4.94 -5.58 12.35
N PHE A 158 5.52 -5.15 13.47
CA PHE A 158 6.40 -4.00 13.53
C PHE A 158 7.65 -4.18 12.64
N VAL A 159 8.34 -5.32 12.79
CA VAL A 159 9.54 -5.63 12.02
C VAL A 159 9.24 -5.76 10.53
N LEU A 160 8.16 -6.47 10.18
CA LEU A 160 7.78 -6.67 8.78
C LEU A 160 7.34 -5.38 8.11
N ALA A 161 6.57 -4.54 8.79
CA ALA A 161 6.20 -3.22 8.28
C ALA A 161 7.43 -2.33 8.08
N GLY A 162 8.36 -2.35 9.04
CA GLY A 162 9.65 -1.69 8.91
C GLY A 162 10.44 -2.18 7.70
N ALA A 163 10.50 -3.48 7.50
CA ALA A 163 11.18 -4.09 6.34
C ALA A 163 10.54 -3.67 5.01
N VAL A 164 9.20 -3.63 4.93
CA VAL A 164 8.47 -3.12 3.76
C VAL A 164 8.89 -1.69 3.46
N MET A 165 8.85 -0.80 4.44
CA MET A 165 9.15 0.62 4.20
C MET A 165 10.62 0.84 3.86
N LEU A 166 11.55 0.13 4.52
CA LEU A 166 12.97 0.16 4.17
C LEU A 166 13.22 -0.32 2.75
N LEU A 167 12.62 -1.44 2.34
CA LEU A 167 12.70 -1.95 0.97
C LEU A 167 12.22 -0.88 -0.02
N VAL A 168 11.03 -0.32 0.21
CA VAL A 168 10.44 0.69 -0.68
C VAL A 168 11.32 1.92 -0.77
N LEU A 169 11.80 2.47 0.36
CA LEU A 169 12.68 3.65 0.35
C LEU A 169 14.04 3.35 -0.31
N ALA A 170 14.65 2.21 0.02
CA ALA A 170 15.96 1.85 -0.52
C ALA A 170 15.92 1.63 -2.03
N THR A 171 14.88 0.98 -2.53
CA THR A 171 14.78 0.64 -3.95
C THR A 171 14.28 1.83 -4.78
N SER A 172 13.18 2.50 -4.37
CA SER A 172 12.60 3.63 -5.11
C SER A 172 13.54 4.82 -5.26
N ASN A 173 14.51 4.96 -4.37
CA ASN A 173 15.51 6.03 -4.36
C ASN A 173 16.91 5.59 -4.86
N SER A 174 16.99 4.48 -5.59
CA SER A 174 18.25 3.92 -6.09
C SER A 174 18.16 3.59 -7.58
N ARG A 175 19.23 3.01 -8.12
CA ARG A 175 19.24 2.44 -9.49
C ARG A 175 18.18 1.34 -9.70
N TRP A 176 17.67 0.76 -8.60
CA TRP A 176 16.67 -0.30 -8.60
C TRP A 176 15.23 0.22 -8.63
N TYR A 177 14.99 1.53 -8.80
CA TYR A 177 13.65 2.14 -8.75
C TYR A 177 12.63 1.47 -9.68
N ARG A 178 13.08 0.89 -10.79
CA ARG A 178 12.21 0.14 -11.72
C ARG A 178 11.77 -1.21 -11.17
N ALA A 179 12.51 -1.79 -10.26
CA ALA A 179 12.22 -3.08 -9.63
C ALA A 179 11.45 -2.96 -8.32
N THR A 180 11.22 -1.75 -7.79
CA THR A 180 10.58 -1.53 -6.49
C THR A 180 9.26 -2.29 -6.36
N GLY A 181 8.38 -2.19 -7.37
CA GLY A 181 7.08 -2.87 -7.35
C GLY A 181 7.19 -4.40 -7.35
N VAL A 182 8.15 -4.97 -8.09
CA VAL A 182 8.40 -6.44 -8.08
C VAL A 182 8.95 -6.88 -6.74
N LEU A 183 9.94 -6.16 -6.19
CA LEU A 183 10.54 -6.49 -4.90
C LEU A 183 9.52 -6.35 -3.76
N TYR A 184 8.68 -5.32 -3.81
CA TYR A 184 7.56 -5.16 -2.88
C TYR A 184 6.56 -6.32 -3.02
N ALA A 185 6.19 -6.71 -4.24
CA ALA A 185 5.29 -7.82 -4.50
C ALA A 185 5.84 -9.17 -3.99
N ILE A 186 7.12 -9.43 -4.19
CA ILE A 186 7.79 -10.63 -3.67
C ILE A 186 7.76 -10.63 -2.13
N LEU A 187 8.03 -9.49 -1.51
CA LEU A 187 7.99 -9.38 -0.05
C LEU A 187 6.58 -9.62 0.48
N VAL A 188 5.55 -9.04 -0.14
CA VAL A 188 4.13 -9.28 0.22
C VAL A 188 3.76 -10.75 0.06
N ALA A 189 4.17 -11.38 -1.05
CA ALA A 189 3.94 -12.82 -1.28
C ALA A 189 4.58 -13.68 -0.18
N GLY A 190 5.85 -13.43 0.14
CA GLY A 190 6.56 -14.12 1.21
C GLY A 190 5.92 -13.93 2.59
N MET A 191 5.47 -12.73 2.89
CA MET A 191 4.75 -12.43 4.14
C MET A 191 3.45 -13.22 4.24
N LEU A 192 2.62 -13.25 3.19
CA LEU A 192 1.38 -14.03 3.18
C LEU A 192 1.60 -15.54 3.32
N MET A 193 2.73 -16.02 2.85
CA MET A 193 3.12 -17.43 2.97
C MET A 193 3.59 -17.80 4.38
N LEU A 194 4.45 -16.96 4.99
CA LEU A 194 5.22 -17.33 6.17
C LEU A 194 4.64 -16.80 7.49
N VAL A 195 3.91 -15.68 7.46
CA VAL A 195 3.51 -14.96 8.68
C VAL A 195 2.22 -15.48 9.34
N PRO A 196 1.20 -15.99 8.62
CA PRO A 196 -0.08 -16.36 9.23
C PRO A 196 -0.03 -17.28 10.44
N PRO A 197 0.97 -18.17 10.62
CA PRO A 197 1.10 -18.94 11.85
C PRO A 197 1.51 -18.10 13.07
N LEU A 198 2.11 -16.94 12.86
CA LEU A 198 2.69 -16.10 13.91
C LEU A 198 1.84 -14.86 14.20
N SER A 199 1.12 -14.37 13.23
CA SER A 199 0.34 -13.14 13.34
C SER A 199 -0.72 -13.09 12.24
N ASP A 200 -1.87 -12.47 12.51
CA ASP A 200 -2.75 -11.99 11.45
C ASP A 200 -1.97 -10.99 10.60
N PHE A 201 -1.93 -11.19 9.29
CA PHE A 201 -1.17 -10.32 8.37
C PHE A 201 -1.69 -8.87 8.41
N GLY A 202 -1.38 -8.17 9.50
CA GLY A 202 -1.86 -6.83 9.86
C GLY A 202 -0.95 -5.69 9.42
N VAL A 203 0.03 -5.91 8.53
CA VAL A 203 0.99 -4.89 8.05
C VAL A 203 0.30 -3.71 7.34
N ASN A 204 -0.98 -3.86 6.98
CA ASN A 204 -1.79 -2.81 6.36
C ASN A 204 -2.92 -2.33 7.27
N PRO A 205 -2.81 -1.14 7.89
CA PRO A 205 -3.84 -0.59 8.77
C PRO A 205 -5.23 -0.46 8.15
N ALA A 206 -5.33 -0.16 6.85
CA ALA A 206 -6.63 -0.06 6.18
C ALA A 206 -7.38 -1.39 6.17
N ARG A 207 -6.67 -2.50 5.94
CA ARG A 207 -7.25 -3.84 5.98
C ARG A 207 -7.75 -4.19 7.39
N LEU A 208 -6.96 -3.87 8.40
CA LEU A 208 -7.35 -4.10 9.80
C LEU A 208 -8.62 -3.33 10.15
N LEU A 209 -8.65 -2.01 9.89
CA LEU A 209 -9.82 -1.16 10.14
C LEU A 209 -11.07 -1.66 9.40
N ALA A 210 -10.92 -2.14 8.17
CA ALA A 210 -12.04 -2.66 7.39
C ALA A 210 -12.59 -3.98 7.95
N VAL A 211 -11.75 -4.86 8.45
CA VAL A 211 -12.19 -6.11 9.10
C VAL A 211 -12.86 -5.81 10.44
N ASP A 212 -12.33 -4.89 11.22
CA ASP A 212 -12.84 -4.51 12.52
C ASP A 212 -14.17 -3.75 12.46
N ALA A 213 -14.39 -2.92 11.43
CA ALA A 213 -15.68 -2.24 11.20
C ALA A 213 -16.86 -3.22 11.07
N THR A 214 -16.58 -4.51 11.00
CA THR A 214 -17.57 -5.59 10.99
C THR A 214 -17.91 -6.15 12.37
N GLY A 215 -17.51 -5.49 13.47
CA GLY A 215 -18.02 -5.75 14.80
C GLY A 215 -17.05 -6.33 15.84
N ARG A 216 -15.74 -6.28 15.61
CA ARG A 216 -14.74 -6.90 16.50
C ARG A 216 -13.72 -5.95 17.14
N PHE A 217 -13.98 -4.64 17.16
CA PHE A 217 -13.08 -3.65 17.78
C PHE A 217 -12.93 -3.82 19.31
N ALA A 218 -13.85 -4.57 19.96
CA ALA A 218 -13.92 -4.69 21.42
C ALA A 218 -12.76 -5.45 22.06
N ASP A 219 -11.98 -6.23 21.31
CA ASP A 219 -11.08 -7.24 21.86
C ASP A 219 -9.58 -6.81 21.88
N GLY A 220 -9.28 -5.52 22.07
CA GLY A 220 -7.89 -5.06 22.21
C GLY A 220 -7.08 -5.03 20.90
N ARG A 221 -7.70 -5.19 19.76
CA ARG A 221 -7.03 -5.28 18.43
C ARG A 221 -6.38 -4.01 17.93
N TRP A 222 -6.55 -2.87 18.63
CA TRP A 222 -5.78 -1.66 18.40
C TRP A 222 -4.27 -1.90 18.51
N LEU A 223 -3.85 -2.93 19.27
CA LEU A 223 -2.46 -3.39 19.33
C LEU A 223 -1.91 -3.81 17.96
N ASN A 224 -2.76 -4.27 17.05
CA ASN A 224 -2.35 -4.63 15.69
C ASN A 224 -2.29 -3.42 14.73
N LEU A 225 -2.85 -2.28 15.11
CA LEU A 225 -2.81 -1.04 14.32
C LEU A 225 -1.51 -0.27 14.53
N LEU A 226 -1.05 -0.14 15.77
CA LEU A 226 0.12 0.67 16.13
C LEU A 226 1.45 0.07 15.64
N PRO A 227 1.74 -1.23 15.81
CA PRO A 227 3.03 -1.80 15.43
C PRO A 227 3.40 -1.56 13.96
N PRO A 228 2.54 -1.81 12.95
CA PRO A 228 2.90 -1.54 11.57
C PRO A 228 3.09 -0.04 11.28
N LEU A 229 2.28 0.82 11.89
CA LEU A 229 2.48 2.27 11.77
C LEU A 229 3.85 2.69 12.31
N LEU A 230 4.17 2.28 13.54
CA LEU A 230 5.44 2.61 14.19
C LEU A 230 6.63 2.00 13.46
N GLY A 231 6.52 0.75 13.01
CA GLY A 231 7.56 0.07 12.24
C GLY A 231 7.94 0.81 10.97
N MET A 232 6.94 1.28 10.20
CA MET A 232 7.19 2.08 8.99
C MET A 232 7.77 3.46 9.31
N GLN A 233 7.35 4.10 10.42
CA GLN A 233 7.92 5.39 10.82
C GLN A 233 9.38 5.25 11.27
N LEU A 234 9.71 4.21 12.05
CA LEU A 234 11.08 3.94 12.46
C LEU A 234 11.97 3.58 11.25
N ALA A 235 11.42 2.89 10.27
CA ALA A 235 12.12 2.60 9.03
C ALA A 235 12.55 3.86 8.27
N VAL A 236 11.77 4.94 8.34
CA VAL A 236 12.16 6.26 7.80
C VAL A 236 13.39 6.79 8.51
N ASP A 237 13.43 6.69 9.84
CA ASP A 237 14.58 7.17 10.63
C ASP A 237 15.81 6.31 10.36
N ALA A 238 15.64 4.98 10.34
CA ALA A 238 16.70 4.04 10.00
C ALA A 238 17.26 4.30 8.59
N TYR A 239 16.39 4.57 7.62
CA TYR A 239 16.79 4.92 6.25
C TYR A 239 17.66 6.17 6.21
N ARG A 240 17.27 7.23 6.93
CA ARG A 240 18.03 8.48 7.01
C ARG A 240 19.36 8.30 7.72
N LEU A 241 19.34 7.58 8.85
CA LEU A 241 20.51 7.41 9.71
C LEU A 241 21.57 6.49 9.12
N PHE A 242 21.16 5.28 8.68
CA PHE A 242 22.09 4.25 8.25
C PHE A 242 22.44 4.30 6.77
N LEU A 243 21.51 4.65 5.91
CA LEU A 243 21.76 4.76 4.48
C LEU A 243 22.24 6.15 4.08
N ARG A 244 22.35 7.09 5.03
CA ARG A 244 22.82 8.47 4.86
C ARG A 244 22.21 9.18 3.65
N ARG A 245 20.96 8.85 3.33
CA ARG A 245 20.24 9.42 2.21
C ARG A 245 19.20 10.40 2.74
N GLU A 246 19.56 11.67 2.77
CA GLU A 246 18.68 12.75 3.22
C GLU A 246 17.51 12.99 2.27
N HIS A 247 17.63 12.58 1.00
CA HIS A 247 16.65 12.90 -0.02
C HIS A 247 15.89 11.68 -0.53
N VAL A 248 14.58 11.67 -0.30
CA VAL A 248 13.63 10.79 -0.98
C VAL A 248 13.23 11.46 -2.29
N MET A 249 13.38 10.78 -3.43
CA MET A 249 13.13 11.40 -4.74
C MET A 249 11.66 11.63 -5.02
N CYS A 250 10.81 10.65 -4.74
CA CYS A 250 9.37 10.71 -4.98
C CYS A 250 8.63 9.72 -4.09
N ALA A 251 7.31 9.94 -3.89
CA ALA A 251 6.46 9.02 -3.15
C ALA A 251 5.83 7.92 -4.03
N LYS A 252 6.19 7.78 -5.30
CA LYS A 252 5.67 6.72 -6.18
C LYS A 252 6.53 5.46 -6.10
N LEU A 253 5.88 4.29 -5.94
CA LEU A 253 6.56 3.00 -5.97
C LEU A 253 7.07 2.66 -7.38
N ALA A 254 6.32 3.02 -8.42
CA ALA A 254 6.76 2.94 -9.81
C ALA A 254 6.63 4.31 -10.47
N HIS A 255 7.76 4.99 -10.62
CA HIS A 255 7.79 6.32 -11.20
C HIS A 255 7.70 6.23 -12.74
N ASN A 256 6.80 7.02 -13.35
CA ASN A 256 6.78 7.24 -14.78
C ASN A 256 7.23 8.67 -15.11
N THR A 257 7.87 8.83 -16.28
CA THR A 257 8.44 10.09 -16.73
C THR A 257 7.44 11.02 -17.41
N HIS A 258 6.26 10.51 -17.77
CA HIS A 258 5.32 11.18 -18.67
C HIS A 258 4.01 11.61 -18.03
N GLY A 259 3.77 11.24 -16.76
CA GLY A 259 2.54 11.52 -16.06
C GLY A 259 2.64 12.64 -15.04
N ARG A 260 1.48 13.24 -14.73
CA ARG A 260 1.32 14.16 -13.60
C ARG A 260 1.81 13.49 -12.31
N CYS A 261 2.49 14.23 -11.46
CA CYS A 261 2.86 13.81 -10.11
C CYS A 261 2.31 14.81 -9.11
N ILE A 262 1.46 14.32 -8.20
CA ILE A 262 0.85 15.13 -7.13
C ILE A 262 1.77 15.26 -5.91
N PHE A 263 2.89 14.55 -5.90
CA PHE A 263 3.86 14.54 -4.80
C PHE A 263 4.98 15.55 -5.05
N ARG A 264 5.72 15.93 -3.99
CA ARG A 264 6.94 16.75 -4.12
C ARG A 264 8.06 15.93 -4.76
N CYS A 265 7.93 15.75 -6.08
CA CYS A 265 8.78 14.89 -6.88
C CYS A 265 10.08 15.59 -7.28
N GLN A 266 11.21 14.97 -6.95
CA GLN A 266 12.55 15.41 -7.34
C GLN A 266 13.24 14.40 -8.27
N HIS A 267 12.48 13.50 -8.89
CA HIS A 267 13.05 12.47 -9.75
C HIS A 267 13.68 13.11 -11.00
N PRO A 268 14.97 12.84 -11.32
CA PRO A 268 15.70 13.52 -12.39
C PRO A 268 15.03 13.44 -13.78
N GLN A 269 14.32 12.34 -14.04
CA GLN A 269 13.60 12.16 -15.30
C GLN A 269 12.38 13.09 -15.42
N GLN A 270 11.70 13.39 -14.31
CA GLN A 270 10.58 14.33 -14.31
C GLN A 270 11.04 15.77 -14.47
N ALA A 271 12.15 16.14 -13.85
CA ALA A 271 12.76 17.45 -14.03
C ALA A 271 13.12 17.71 -15.51
N ARG A 272 13.71 16.71 -16.21
CA ARG A 272 14.00 16.79 -17.63
C ARG A 272 12.74 16.91 -18.50
N ALA A 273 11.69 16.12 -18.22
CA ALA A 273 10.43 16.17 -18.96
C ALA A 273 9.73 17.53 -18.81
N LEU A 274 9.72 18.11 -17.61
CA LEU A 274 9.15 19.43 -17.35
C LEU A 274 9.97 20.54 -18.05
N ALA A 275 11.30 20.46 -18.04
CA ALA A 275 12.15 21.40 -18.74
C ALA A 275 11.88 21.39 -20.25
N ILE A 276 11.77 20.21 -20.86
CA ILE A 276 11.44 20.07 -22.30
C ILE A 276 10.04 20.63 -22.60
N ALA A 277 9.05 20.34 -21.74
CA ALA A 277 7.68 20.85 -21.90
C ALA A 277 7.62 22.37 -21.80
N SER A 278 8.39 22.98 -20.89
CA SER A 278 8.48 24.45 -20.74
C SER A 278 9.09 25.13 -21.95
N ILE A 279 10.13 24.54 -22.54
CA ILE A 279 10.77 25.04 -23.77
C ILE A 279 9.77 25.00 -24.94
N ARG A 280 9.04 23.89 -25.10
CA ARG A 280 8.02 23.76 -26.15
C ARG A 280 6.86 24.76 -26.01
N ARG A 281 6.43 25.09 -24.77
CA ARG A 281 5.40 26.13 -24.54
C ARG A 281 5.90 27.51 -24.90
N ARG A 282 7.15 27.87 -24.53
CA ARG A 282 7.76 29.16 -24.87
C ARG A 282 7.99 29.30 -26.38
N GLY A 283 8.31 28.23 -27.07
CA GLY A 283 8.47 28.24 -28.56
C GLY A 283 7.12 28.50 -29.26
N ARG A 284 6.01 27.97 -28.74
CA ARG A 284 4.67 28.22 -29.32
C ARG A 284 4.14 29.62 -29.05
N SER A 285 4.47 30.24 -27.91
CA SER A 285 4.05 31.62 -27.60
C SER A 285 4.86 32.71 -28.31
N ARG A 286 5.99 32.38 -28.96
CA ARG A 286 6.81 33.29 -29.76
C ARG A 286 6.53 33.19 -31.24
N GLY A 287 5.75 32.20 -31.69
CA GLY A 287 5.35 31.99 -33.07
C GLY A 287 3.88 32.29 -33.36
N ALA A 288 3.16 32.86 -32.41
CA ALA A 288 1.84 33.46 -32.52
C ALA A 288 1.94 34.96 -32.24
#